data_48547c4a83d82d7fdee30796521d8ebe
#
_entry.id   48547c4a83d82d7fdee30796521d8ebe
#
_cell.length_a   1.000
_cell.length_b   1.000
_cell.length_c   1.000
_cell.angle_alpha   90.00
_cell.angle_beta   90.00
_cell.angle_gamma   90.00
#
_symmetry.space_group_name_H-M   'P 1'
#
loop_
_entity.id
_entity.type
_entity.pdbx_description
1 polymer ?
#
loop_
_entity_poly.entity_id
_entity_poly.type
_entity_poly.pdbx_seq_one_letter_code
_entity_poly.pdbx_strand_id
1 'polypeptide(L)'
;MKIGFLVEHYPPTEGGVATSAQRVARELVKLGLDVTLICFDAVRPLDSEEFITKEIDNGVKVFRVGPFFLKQKSINVDSFPEKIKATFRRKAFNQMVSILKENNVDLIMSFYLLNAGYLALFVAREFQIPYVAGVRGNDIGRNIFNVERFSVIQWVVNGANNIVCVNEHLKRRMLLAFPDASNKTSVISNGVIAHNGDVVKEESRKRINQVTGWKNEDLIFVFTGTLREKKGVVPLVKALEICNNGSIKLLVVGPEIGSVEAKLCGTLWNKLKADNVIYTTGHLPRNEVNNWMIGSDVVIMPSLDDGMANGLLEGMALGLCPVVSDVFTDVIQQDKNGLIVPCNNAKSLAEVFDKLSKNRDLITTLGNNAKKSIEINHKPEIEAQKYIQLFKTILGNGENS
;
A
#
# COMPACT_ATOMS: atom_id res chain seq x y z
N MET A 1 14.80 16.18 16.12
CA MET A 1 15.23 15.21 15.10
C MET A 1 14.62 15.62 13.77
N LYS A 2 15.45 15.80 12.76
CA LYS A 2 15.08 16.28 11.43
C LYS A 2 15.25 15.16 10.42
N ILE A 3 14.18 14.79 9.74
CA ILE A 3 14.14 13.63 8.86
C ILE A 3 13.97 14.05 7.40
N GLY A 4 14.88 13.60 6.54
CA GLY A 4 14.71 13.64 5.09
C GLY A 4 13.93 12.40 4.63
N PHE A 5 12.72 12.57 4.10
CA PHE A 5 11.87 11.46 3.66
C PHE A 5 11.68 11.47 2.14
N LEU A 6 12.27 10.50 1.46
CA LEU A 6 12.21 10.38 0.00
C LEU A 6 11.17 9.35 -0.41
N VAL A 7 10.27 9.75 -1.30
CA VAL A 7 9.20 8.88 -1.82
C VAL A 7 9.01 9.10 -3.33
N GLU A 8 8.56 8.07 -4.04
CA GLU A 8 8.27 8.23 -5.47
C GLU A 8 6.98 9.01 -5.71
N HIS A 9 5.97 8.79 -4.84
CA HIS A 9 4.64 9.37 -4.98
C HIS A 9 4.13 9.89 -3.65
N TYR A 10 3.46 11.04 -3.70
CA TYR A 10 2.78 11.67 -2.57
C TYR A 10 1.44 12.26 -3.06
N PRO A 11 0.38 12.33 -2.24
CA PRO A 11 -0.88 12.95 -2.67
C PRO A 11 -0.67 14.36 -3.26
N PRO A 12 -1.41 14.74 -4.33
CA PRO A 12 -2.63 14.10 -4.86
C PRO A 12 -2.38 12.88 -5.74
N THR A 13 -1.13 12.44 -5.95
CA THR A 13 -0.86 11.19 -6.66
C THR A 13 -1.46 10.02 -5.90
N GLU A 14 -2.31 9.25 -6.56
CA GLU A 14 -3.02 8.15 -5.95
C GLU A 14 -2.15 6.90 -5.79
N GLY A 15 -2.46 6.11 -4.76
CA GLY A 15 -1.82 4.83 -4.51
C GLY A 15 -1.57 4.56 -3.02
N GLY A 16 -1.59 3.28 -2.65
CA GLY A 16 -1.43 2.87 -1.25
C GLY A 16 -0.12 3.33 -0.60
N VAL A 17 0.97 3.42 -1.39
CA VAL A 17 2.27 3.89 -0.86
C VAL A 17 2.27 5.40 -0.68
N ALA A 18 1.67 6.17 -1.60
CA ALA A 18 1.53 7.62 -1.46
C ALA A 18 0.73 7.99 -0.20
N THR A 19 -0.42 7.30 0.01
CA THR A 19 -1.24 7.46 1.21
C THR A 19 -0.48 7.06 2.48
N SER A 20 0.30 5.99 2.44
CA SER A 20 1.12 5.56 3.58
C SER A 20 2.24 6.55 3.90
N ALA A 21 2.90 7.11 2.88
CA ALA A 21 3.92 8.12 3.05
C ALA A 21 3.36 9.39 3.71
N GLN A 22 2.20 9.85 3.25
CA GLN A 22 1.51 11.00 3.85
C GLN A 22 1.15 10.75 5.31
N ARG A 23 0.54 9.61 5.62
CA ARG A 23 0.18 9.24 6.98
C ARG A 23 1.39 9.22 7.91
N VAL A 24 2.46 8.52 7.51
CA VAL A 24 3.69 8.44 8.32
C VAL A 24 4.31 9.82 8.51
N ALA A 25 4.46 10.61 7.45
CA ALA A 25 5.05 11.94 7.54
C ALA A 25 4.28 12.86 8.49
N ARG A 26 2.95 12.90 8.38
CA ARG A 26 2.08 13.70 9.25
C ARG A 26 2.14 13.25 10.71
N GLU A 27 2.12 11.96 10.98
CA GLU A 27 2.20 11.45 12.36
C GLU A 27 3.59 11.68 12.99
N LEU A 28 4.67 11.60 12.22
CA LEU A 28 6.01 11.95 12.69
C LEU A 28 6.07 13.44 13.10
N VAL A 29 5.48 14.34 12.30
CA VAL A 29 5.40 15.77 12.63
C VAL A 29 4.55 16.00 13.87
N LYS A 30 3.38 15.37 13.96
CA LYS A 30 2.49 15.45 15.15
C LYS A 30 3.18 14.97 16.43
N LEU A 31 4.10 14.02 16.32
CA LEU A 31 4.94 13.54 17.43
C LEU A 31 6.24 14.34 17.64
N GLY A 32 6.36 15.51 17.02
CA GLY A 32 7.41 16.50 17.28
C GLY A 32 8.67 16.37 16.43
N LEU A 33 8.66 15.62 15.33
CA LEU A 33 9.77 15.59 14.39
C LEU A 33 9.63 16.68 13.33
N ASP A 34 10.77 17.18 12.83
CA ASP A 34 10.81 18.03 11.63
C ASP A 34 11.00 17.15 10.39
N VAL A 35 10.00 17.09 9.51
CA VAL A 35 10.02 16.21 8.33
C VAL A 35 10.09 17.05 7.05
N THR A 36 11.17 16.84 6.31
CA THR A 36 11.37 17.36 4.95
C THR A 36 11.13 16.21 3.97
N LEU A 37 9.97 16.19 3.34
CA LEU A 37 9.59 15.16 2.38
C LEU A 37 9.89 15.62 0.96
N ILE A 38 10.55 14.75 0.19
CA ILE A 38 10.81 14.95 -1.24
C ILE A 38 10.08 13.87 -2.03
N CYS A 39 9.23 14.28 -2.96
CA CYS A 39 8.59 13.37 -3.91
C CYS A 39 8.92 13.77 -5.36
N PHE A 40 8.85 12.77 -6.25
CA PHE A 40 9.20 12.96 -7.66
C PHE A 40 7.92 13.24 -8.46
N ASP A 41 7.68 14.50 -8.77
CA ASP A 41 6.51 14.91 -9.56
C ASP A 41 6.65 14.47 -11.03
N ALA A 42 5.78 13.58 -11.45
CA ALA A 42 5.76 13.02 -12.79
C ALA A 42 5.00 13.88 -13.83
N VAL A 43 4.35 14.98 -13.40
CA VAL A 43 3.31 15.65 -14.20
C VAL A 43 3.80 16.95 -14.85
N ARG A 44 5.02 17.40 -14.56
CA ARG A 44 5.52 18.67 -15.10
C ARG A 44 5.92 18.54 -16.58
N PRO A 45 5.62 19.56 -17.39
CA PRO A 45 6.18 19.69 -18.74
C PRO A 45 7.70 19.68 -18.69
N LEU A 46 8.32 19.09 -19.71
CA LEU A 46 9.80 18.97 -19.81
C LEU A 46 10.49 20.34 -19.98
N ASP A 47 9.78 21.31 -20.52
CA ASP A 47 10.17 22.70 -20.73
C ASP A 47 9.87 23.63 -19.55
N SER A 48 9.34 23.08 -18.45
CA SER A 48 9.07 23.85 -17.26
C SER A 48 10.36 24.45 -16.66
N GLU A 49 10.39 25.75 -16.44
CA GLU A 49 11.47 26.43 -15.73
C GLU A 49 11.46 26.10 -14.23
N GLU A 50 10.28 25.86 -13.67
CA GLU A 50 10.11 25.42 -12.29
C GLU A 50 10.40 23.93 -12.14
N PHE A 51 11.48 23.61 -11.44
CA PHE A 51 11.88 22.23 -11.15
C PHE A 51 11.48 21.75 -9.76
N ILE A 52 11.08 22.68 -8.89
CA ILE A 52 10.68 22.42 -7.50
C ILE A 52 9.40 23.18 -7.21
N THR A 53 8.41 22.51 -6.58
CA THR A 53 7.35 23.18 -5.83
C THR A 53 7.44 22.82 -4.37
N LYS A 54 7.12 23.78 -3.52
CA LYS A 54 7.09 23.62 -2.05
C LYS A 54 5.67 23.83 -1.54
N GLU A 55 5.24 22.96 -0.68
CA GLU A 55 3.97 23.07 0.05
C GLU A 55 4.14 22.62 1.50
N ILE A 56 3.21 22.99 2.38
CA ILE A 56 3.15 22.50 3.76
C ILE A 56 1.88 21.66 3.89
N ASP A 57 2.06 20.39 4.25
CA ASP A 57 0.97 19.45 4.45
C ASP A 57 0.90 19.01 5.92
N ASN A 58 0.01 19.63 6.71
CA ASN A 58 -0.11 19.39 8.16
C ASN A 58 1.25 19.44 8.89
N GLY A 59 2.06 20.46 8.57
CA GLY A 59 3.39 20.67 9.15
C GLY A 59 4.53 19.93 8.45
N VAL A 60 4.25 19.01 7.55
CA VAL A 60 5.27 18.37 6.70
C VAL A 60 5.72 19.36 5.62
N LYS A 61 7.02 19.59 5.51
CA LYS A 61 7.61 20.36 4.40
C LYS A 61 7.71 19.46 3.18
N VAL A 62 6.82 19.62 2.20
CA VAL A 62 6.78 18.78 0.99
C VAL A 62 7.41 19.53 -0.18
N PHE A 63 8.40 18.91 -0.80
CA PHE A 63 9.05 19.37 -2.01
C PHE A 63 8.78 18.40 -3.15
N ARG A 64 8.13 18.88 -4.20
CA ARG A 64 7.95 18.11 -5.44
C ARG A 64 9.07 18.47 -6.39
N VAL A 65 9.92 17.50 -6.67
CA VAL A 65 11.09 17.67 -7.54
C VAL A 65 10.85 16.94 -8.85
N GLY A 66 11.01 17.59 -9.95
CA GLY A 66 10.78 16.93 -11.21
C GLY A 66 10.89 17.82 -12.45
N PRO A 67 10.74 17.20 -13.65
CA PRO A 67 10.31 15.81 -13.89
C PRO A 67 11.43 14.80 -13.69
N PHE A 68 11.25 13.87 -12.77
CA PHE A 68 12.18 12.75 -12.59
C PHE A 68 11.72 11.50 -13.38
N PHE A 69 10.42 11.23 -13.31
CA PHE A 69 9.77 10.23 -14.14
C PHE A 69 9.16 10.91 -15.35
N LEU A 70 9.74 10.70 -16.51
CA LEU A 70 9.28 11.29 -17.75
C LEU A 70 8.02 10.59 -18.32
N LYS A 71 7.03 10.26 -17.48
CA LYS A 71 5.74 9.73 -17.91
C LYS A 71 4.74 10.87 -18.10
N GLN A 72 4.68 11.40 -19.31
CA GLN A 72 3.54 12.23 -19.71
C GLN A 72 2.50 11.37 -20.45
N LYS A 73 1.21 11.64 -20.25
CA LYS A 73 0.10 10.92 -20.91
C LYS A 73 0.16 10.99 -22.45
N SER A 74 0.92 11.92 -23.01
CA SER A 74 1.04 12.18 -24.46
C SER A 74 2.41 11.91 -25.06
N ILE A 75 3.43 11.62 -24.26
CA ILE A 75 4.81 11.42 -24.77
C ILE A 75 5.30 10.06 -24.30
N ASN A 76 5.62 9.20 -25.26
CA ASN A 76 6.31 7.93 -24.96
C ASN A 76 7.74 8.21 -24.54
N VAL A 77 8.01 8.20 -23.27
CA VAL A 77 9.29 8.58 -22.66
C VAL A 77 10.38 7.52 -22.88
N ASP A 78 9.98 6.30 -23.21
CA ASP A 78 10.93 5.28 -23.59
C ASP A 78 11.70 5.67 -24.87
N SER A 79 11.14 6.63 -25.65
CA SER A 79 11.80 7.19 -26.85
C SER A 79 12.88 8.24 -26.56
N PHE A 80 12.98 8.77 -25.31
CA PHE A 80 14.05 9.74 -25.01
C PHE A 80 15.41 9.07 -24.87
N PRO A 81 16.47 9.64 -25.47
CA PRO A 81 17.83 9.16 -25.27
C PRO A 81 18.21 9.13 -23.78
N GLU A 82 18.92 8.08 -23.36
CA GLU A 82 19.37 7.93 -21.95
C GLU A 82 20.16 9.14 -21.44
N LYS A 83 20.91 9.82 -22.32
CA LYS A 83 21.64 11.06 -21.99
C LYS A 83 20.70 12.17 -21.49
N ILE A 84 19.51 12.31 -22.10
CA ILE A 84 18.51 13.30 -21.67
C ILE A 84 17.92 12.89 -20.34
N LYS A 85 17.54 11.62 -20.18
CA LYS A 85 17.02 11.09 -18.90
C LYS A 85 18.04 11.28 -17.77
N ALA A 86 19.30 10.99 -18.02
CA ALA A 86 20.38 11.17 -17.04
C ALA A 86 20.56 12.64 -16.63
N THR A 87 20.41 13.59 -17.57
CA THR A 87 20.50 15.01 -17.28
C THR A 87 19.39 15.47 -16.33
N PHE A 88 18.15 15.06 -16.57
CA PHE A 88 17.02 15.37 -15.68
C PHE A 88 17.20 14.74 -14.29
N ARG A 89 17.59 13.47 -14.23
CA ARG A 89 17.85 12.77 -12.97
C ARG A 89 18.97 13.44 -12.16
N ARG A 90 20.05 13.87 -12.81
CA ARG A 90 21.14 14.62 -12.17
C ARG A 90 20.66 15.96 -11.63
N LYS A 91 19.85 16.71 -12.41
CA LYS A 91 19.26 17.97 -11.95
C LYS A 91 18.37 17.76 -10.73
N ALA A 92 17.50 16.76 -10.76
CA ALA A 92 16.67 16.38 -9.62
C ALA A 92 17.50 16.02 -8.37
N PHE A 93 18.55 15.23 -8.55
CA PHE A 93 19.48 14.88 -7.48
C PHE A 93 20.13 16.11 -6.85
N ASN A 94 20.67 17.04 -7.64
CA ASN A 94 21.30 18.26 -7.12
C ASN A 94 20.30 19.11 -6.34
N GLN A 95 19.06 19.20 -6.79
CA GLN A 95 17.99 19.92 -6.06
C GLN A 95 17.66 19.23 -4.74
N MET A 96 17.58 17.91 -4.71
CA MET A 96 17.38 17.17 -3.45
C MET A 96 18.50 17.43 -2.45
N VAL A 97 19.76 17.38 -2.89
CA VAL A 97 20.93 17.67 -2.04
C VAL A 97 20.83 19.06 -1.44
N SER A 98 20.50 20.09 -2.26
CA SER A 98 20.32 21.47 -1.77
C SER A 98 19.21 21.56 -0.71
N ILE A 99 18.02 21.02 -1.01
CA ILE A 99 16.88 21.03 -0.09
C ILE A 99 17.21 20.38 1.26
N LEU A 100 17.80 19.18 1.21
CA LEU A 100 18.10 18.43 2.44
C LEU A 100 19.21 19.06 3.25
N LYS A 101 20.20 19.67 2.59
CA LYS A 101 21.29 20.45 3.24
C LYS A 101 20.74 21.68 3.93
N GLU A 102 19.87 22.47 3.26
CA GLU A 102 19.24 23.67 3.83
C GLU A 102 18.36 23.35 5.05
N ASN A 103 17.75 22.17 5.09
CA ASN A 103 16.93 21.71 6.20
C ASN A 103 17.72 20.99 7.30
N ASN A 104 19.04 20.80 7.15
CA ASN A 104 19.94 20.17 8.12
C ASN A 104 19.39 18.85 8.67
N VAL A 105 19.09 17.90 7.78
CA VAL A 105 18.50 16.60 8.16
C VAL A 105 19.50 15.72 8.89
N ASP A 106 19.04 15.03 9.94
CA ASP A 106 19.86 14.14 10.78
C ASP A 106 19.89 12.70 10.26
N LEU A 107 18.85 12.31 9.50
CA LEU A 107 18.65 10.96 8.99
C LEU A 107 17.84 11.02 7.71
N ILE A 108 18.15 10.12 6.77
CA ILE A 108 17.36 9.89 5.56
C ILE A 108 16.53 8.63 5.72
N MET A 109 15.27 8.69 5.29
CA MET A 109 14.45 7.50 5.06
C MET A 109 13.85 7.51 3.65
N SER A 110 13.53 6.34 3.13
CA SER A 110 12.80 6.25 1.85
C SER A 110 11.73 5.18 1.90
N PHE A 111 10.68 5.35 1.07
CA PHE A 111 9.82 4.26 0.67
C PHE A 111 10.20 3.82 -0.74
N TYR A 112 10.31 2.51 -0.94
CA TYR A 112 10.92 1.79 -2.07
C TYR A 112 12.45 1.78 -2.07
N LEU A 113 13.02 0.65 -2.53
CA LEU A 113 14.45 0.42 -2.67
C LEU A 113 15.03 0.93 -4.00
N LEU A 114 14.20 1.00 -5.03
CA LEU A 114 14.59 1.57 -6.32
C LEU A 114 14.58 3.10 -6.25
N ASN A 115 14.49 3.78 -7.33
CA ASN A 115 14.51 5.24 -7.50
C ASN A 115 14.68 6.08 -6.21
N ALA A 116 13.67 6.11 -5.34
CA ALA A 116 13.74 6.85 -4.09
C ALA A 116 14.83 6.29 -3.16
N GLY A 117 14.91 4.97 -2.99
CA GLY A 117 15.92 4.32 -2.15
C GLY A 117 17.34 4.49 -2.68
N TYR A 118 17.52 4.34 -3.99
CA TYR A 118 18.79 4.57 -4.65
C TYR A 118 19.30 5.99 -4.41
N LEU A 119 18.47 7.01 -4.64
CA LEU A 119 18.85 8.40 -4.42
C LEU A 119 19.04 8.74 -2.94
N ALA A 120 18.20 8.17 -2.07
CA ALA A 120 18.32 8.34 -0.63
C ALA A 120 19.69 7.86 -0.11
N LEU A 121 20.16 6.70 -0.57
CA LEU A 121 21.47 6.19 -0.18
C LEU A 121 22.62 7.08 -0.69
N PHE A 122 22.50 7.63 -1.93
CA PHE A 122 23.51 8.58 -2.41
C PHE A 122 23.60 9.82 -1.53
N VAL A 123 22.46 10.44 -1.21
CA VAL A 123 22.43 11.64 -0.36
C VAL A 123 22.91 11.33 1.05
N ALA A 124 22.51 10.20 1.62
CA ALA A 124 22.96 9.80 2.96
C ALA A 124 24.48 9.63 3.03
N ARG A 125 25.11 9.09 1.98
CA ARG A 125 26.57 8.98 1.87
C ARG A 125 27.24 10.34 1.68
N GLU A 126 26.67 11.21 0.84
CA GLU A 126 27.17 12.59 0.66
C GLU A 126 27.19 13.37 1.96
N PHE A 127 26.17 13.21 2.80
CA PHE A 127 26.06 13.90 4.08
C PHE A 127 26.69 13.14 5.26
N GLN A 128 27.12 11.90 5.04
CA GLN A 128 27.63 11.00 6.08
C GLN A 128 26.63 10.79 7.24
N ILE A 129 25.33 10.70 6.91
CA ILE A 129 24.26 10.49 7.88
C ILE A 129 23.57 9.13 7.65
N PRO A 130 22.91 8.58 8.70
CA PRO A 130 22.23 7.30 8.58
C PRO A 130 21.09 7.27 7.56
N TYR A 131 20.87 6.09 6.98
CA TYR A 131 19.80 5.83 6.03
C TYR A 131 18.95 4.62 6.41
N VAL A 132 17.62 4.80 6.38
CA VAL A 132 16.61 3.76 6.60
C VAL A 132 15.84 3.49 5.30
N ALA A 133 15.91 2.28 4.79
CA ALA A 133 15.29 1.86 3.55
C ALA A 133 13.95 1.15 3.79
N GLY A 134 12.86 1.60 3.15
CA GLY A 134 11.52 1.02 3.30
C GLY A 134 11.16 0.07 2.16
N VAL A 135 10.90 -1.20 2.49
CA VAL A 135 10.38 -2.24 1.58
C VAL A 135 8.86 -2.23 1.62
N ARG A 136 8.23 -1.97 0.44
CA ARG A 136 6.78 -1.71 0.37
C ARG A 136 5.97 -2.76 -0.42
N GLY A 137 6.61 -3.76 -1.00
CA GLY A 137 5.97 -4.86 -1.73
C GLY A 137 6.64 -5.16 -3.06
N ASN A 138 6.41 -4.36 -4.10
CA ASN A 138 6.96 -4.61 -5.44
C ASN A 138 8.49 -4.68 -5.48
N ASP A 139 9.17 -4.10 -4.50
CA ASP A 139 10.63 -4.16 -4.36
C ASP A 139 11.12 -5.60 -4.37
N ILE A 140 10.52 -6.40 -3.49
CA ILE A 140 10.88 -7.80 -3.25
C ILE A 140 9.93 -8.78 -3.96
N GLY A 141 8.67 -8.38 -4.20
CA GLY A 141 7.70 -9.23 -4.87
C GLY A 141 7.95 -9.37 -6.39
N ARG A 142 8.48 -8.33 -7.03
CA ARG A 142 8.63 -8.27 -8.48
C ARG A 142 10.03 -7.86 -8.94
N ASN A 143 10.59 -6.81 -8.35
CA ASN A 143 11.76 -6.14 -8.92
C ASN A 143 13.05 -6.94 -8.72
N ILE A 144 13.16 -7.77 -7.70
CA ILE A 144 14.32 -8.66 -7.50
C ILE A 144 14.48 -9.70 -8.60
N PHE A 145 13.42 -10.02 -9.35
CA PHE A 145 13.49 -10.96 -10.48
C PHE A 145 13.95 -10.31 -11.80
N ASN A 146 14.23 -9.01 -11.78
CA ASN A 146 14.88 -8.32 -12.90
C ASN A 146 16.34 -8.07 -12.54
N VAL A 147 17.27 -8.57 -13.35
CA VAL A 147 18.73 -8.57 -13.07
C VAL A 147 19.28 -7.14 -12.88
N GLU A 148 18.87 -6.19 -13.73
CA GLU A 148 19.31 -4.79 -13.61
C GLU A 148 18.83 -4.14 -12.32
N ARG A 149 17.58 -4.41 -11.94
CA ARG A 149 16.97 -3.88 -10.71
C ARG A 149 17.53 -4.55 -9.47
N PHE A 150 17.85 -5.84 -9.56
CA PHE A 150 18.44 -6.61 -8.47
C PHE A 150 19.74 -5.96 -7.98
N SER A 151 20.64 -5.59 -8.89
CA SER A 151 21.91 -4.95 -8.55
C SER A 151 21.71 -3.62 -7.80
N VAL A 152 20.73 -2.82 -8.21
CA VAL A 152 20.38 -1.56 -7.51
C VAL A 152 19.81 -1.86 -6.13
N ILE A 153 18.91 -2.82 -6.02
CA ILE A 153 18.32 -3.23 -4.73
C ILE A 153 19.41 -3.73 -3.80
N GLN A 154 20.31 -4.58 -4.27
CA GLN A 154 21.45 -5.11 -3.52
C GLN A 154 22.35 -3.98 -2.99
N TRP A 155 22.65 -2.99 -3.82
CA TRP A 155 23.45 -1.85 -3.42
C TRP A 155 22.78 -1.03 -2.31
N VAL A 156 21.46 -0.82 -2.41
CA VAL A 156 20.65 -0.12 -1.40
C VAL A 156 20.58 -0.94 -0.10
N VAL A 157 20.30 -2.24 -0.20
CA VAL A 157 20.24 -3.14 0.95
C VAL A 157 21.57 -3.16 1.69
N ASN A 158 22.69 -3.25 0.97
CA ASN A 158 24.02 -3.27 1.60
C ASN A 158 24.36 -1.95 2.28
N GLY A 159 23.98 -0.82 1.69
CA GLY A 159 24.33 0.52 2.17
C GLY A 159 23.40 1.10 3.23
N ALA A 160 22.22 0.55 3.44
CA ALA A 160 21.28 1.03 4.46
C ALA A 160 21.72 0.63 5.87
N ASN A 161 21.52 1.53 6.85
CA ASN A 161 21.73 1.24 8.28
C ASN A 161 20.61 0.36 8.84
N ASN A 162 19.40 0.53 8.34
CA ASN A 162 18.28 -0.38 8.65
C ASN A 162 17.35 -0.50 7.45
N ILE A 163 16.66 -1.65 7.37
CA ILE A 163 15.66 -1.95 6.35
C ILE A 163 14.34 -2.24 7.06
N VAL A 164 13.31 -1.47 6.70
CA VAL A 164 11.97 -1.62 7.28
C VAL A 164 11.05 -2.30 6.26
N CYS A 165 10.64 -3.52 6.56
CA CYS A 165 9.60 -4.22 5.82
C CYS A 165 8.22 -3.93 6.42
N VAL A 166 7.18 -3.88 5.59
CA VAL A 166 5.82 -3.60 6.10
C VAL A 166 5.15 -4.81 6.73
N ASN A 167 5.68 -6.02 6.51
CA ASN A 167 5.20 -7.26 7.11
C ASN A 167 6.30 -8.35 7.15
N GLU A 168 6.06 -9.41 7.92
CA GLU A 168 7.01 -10.54 8.06
C GLU A 168 7.12 -11.35 6.75
N HIS A 169 6.06 -11.40 5.94
CA HIS A 169 6.12 -12.07 4.64
C HIS A 169 7.18 -11.44 3.74
N LEU A 170 7.19 -10.11 3.60
CA LEU A 170 8.21 -9.40 2.82
C LEU A 170 9.59 -9.49 3.46
N LYS A 171 9.69 -9.45 4.81
CA LYS A 171 10.96 -9.64 5.50
C LYS A 171 11.54 -11.01 5.20
N ARG A 172 10.77 -12.08 5.32
CA ARG A 172 11.22 -13.45 4.98
C ARG A 172 11.73 -13.53 3.53
N ARG A 173 10.96 -13.00 2.57
CA ARG A 173 11.37 -12.99 1.14
C ARG A 173 12.63 -12.16 0.91
N MET A 174 12.76 -11.03 1.57
CA MET A 174 13.96 -10.19 1.47
C MET A 174 15.18 -10.92 2.03
N LEU A 175 15.07 -11.59 3.17
CA LEU A 175 16.16 -12.35 3.77
C LEU A 175 16.53 -13.61 2.98
N LEU A 176 15.63 -14.17 2.18
CA LEU A 176 16.00 -15.23 1.21
C LEU A 176 16.93 -14.68 0.11
N ALA A 177 16.72 -13.45 -0.32
CA ALA A 177 17.57 -12.81 -1.35
C ALA A 177 18.85 -12.17 -0.76
N PHE A 178 18.78 -11.69 0.50
CA PHE A 178 19.83 -10.95 1.18
C PHE A 178 20.00 -11.42 2.64
N PRO A 179 20.50 -12.64 2.89
CA PRO A 179 20.57 -13.21 4.25
C PRO A 179 21.42 -12.39 5.21
N ASP A 180 22.47 -11.73 4.73
CA ASP A 180 23.39 -10.91 5.52
C ASP A 180 22.72 -9.63 6.09
N ALA A 181 21.52 -9.30 5.60
CA ALA A 181 20.76 -8.15 6.10
C ALA A 181 19.91 -8.46 7.34
N SER A 182 19.98 -9.68 7.90
CA SER A 182 19.11 -10.14 8.99
C SER A 182 19.20 -9.26 10.26
N ASN A 183 20.39 -8.84 10.63
CA ASN A 183 20.66 -8.00 11.81
C ASN A 183 20.19 -6.54 11.70
N LYS A 184 19.91 -6.08 10.49
CA LYS A 184 19.46 -4.71 10.22
C LYS A 184 18.08 -4.65 9.55
N THR A 185 17.29 -5.72 9.62
CA THR A 185 15.94 -5.76 9.05
C THR A 185 14.88 -5.86 10.14
N SER A 186 14.00 -4.89 10.15
CA SER A 186 12.88 -4.78 11.08
C SER A 186 11.53 -4.78 10.35
N VAL A 187 10.45 -4.99 11.11
CA VAL A 187 9.08 -4.88 10.58
C VAL A 187 8.35 -3.76 11.28
N ILE A 188 7.84 -2.83 10.48
CA ILE A 188 6.91 -1.78 10.93
C ILE A 188 5.68 -1.81 10.01
N SER A 189 4.60 -2.38 10.53
CA SER A 189 3.34 -2.51 9.79
C SER A 189 2.65 -1.17 9.63
N ASN A 190 1.90 -1.01 8.54
CA ASN A 190 1.09 0.17 8.31
C ASN A 190 0.07 0.39 9.42
N GLY A 191 -0.12 1.65 9.79
CA GLY A 191 -1.29 2.09 10.52
C GLY A 191 -2.46 2.36 9.58
N VAL A 192 -3.62 2.54 10.15
CA VAL A 192 -4.83 2.97 9.44
C VAL A 192 -5.61 3.94 10.32
N ILE A 193 -6.11 5.01 9.71
CA ILE A 193 -7.00 5.94 10.37
C ILE A 193 -8.38 5.28 10.42
N ALA A 194 -8.85 4.92 11.63
CA ALA A 194 -10.23 4.51 11.80
C ALA A 194 -11.12 5.71 11.44
N HIS A 195 -11.94 5.57 10.42
CA HIS A 195 -12.90 6.62 10.08
C HIS A 195 -14.00 6.64 11.15
N ASN A 196 -14.00 7.66 11.97
CA ASN A 196 -15.13 8.04 12.83
C ASN A 196 -16.09 8.93 12.00
N GLY A 197 -16.46 8.45 10.81
CA GLY A 197 -17.39 9.21 9.96
C GLY A 197 -18.82 8.96 10.39
N ASP A 198 -19.67 9.99 10.23
CA ASP A 198 -21.12 9.95 10.48
C ASP A 198 -21.90 9.03 9.52
N VAL A 199 -21.19 8.20 8.73
CA VAL A 199 -21.78 7.28 7.76
C VAL A 199 -22.30 6.05 8.46
N VAL A 200 -23.60 5.93 8.53
CA VAL A 200 -24.29 4.78 9.12
C VAL A 200 -24.25 3.60 8.16
N LYS A 201 -23.89 2.42 8.67
CA LYS A 201 -23.84 1.17 7.88
C LYS A 201 -25.11 0.94 7.06
N GLU A 202 -26.27 1.22 7.65
CA GLU A 202 -27.58 1.06 7.02
C GLU A 202 -27.80 1.97 5.82
N GLU A 203 -27.34 3.22 5.88
CA GLU A 203 -27.44 4.17 4.75
C GLU A 203 -26.54 3.74 3.59
N SER A 204 -25.32 3.34 3.89
CA SER A 204 -24.41 2.79 2.88
C SER A 204 -24.97 1.51 2.27
N ARG A 205 -25.58 0.64 3.06
CA ARG A 205 -26.21 -0.58 2.56
C ARG A 205 -27.38 -0.24 1.62
N LYS A 206 -28.25 0.70 2.01
CA LYS A 206 -29.34 1.18 1.14
C LYS A 206 -28.82 1.74 -0.18
N ARG A 207 -27.75 2.56 -0.13
CA ARG A 207 -27.10 3.10 -1.34
C ARG A 207 -26.60 1.98 -2.26
N ILE A 208 -25.91 0.97 -1.72
CA ILE A 208 -25.45 -0.19 -2.48
C ILE A 208 -26.63 -0.88 -3.14
N ASN A 209 -27.67 -1.20 -2.37
CA ASN A 209 -28.85 -1.90 -2.86
C ASN A 209 -29.60 -1.11 -3.97
N GLN A 210 -29.70 0.22 -3.82
CA GLN A 210 -30.31 1.09 -4.84
C GLN A 210 -29.56 1.07 -6.17
N VAL A 211 -28.22 1.06 -6.11
CA VAL A 211 -27.38 1.11 -7.30
C VAL A 211 -27.26 -0.26 -7.97
N THR A 212 -27.18 -1.32 -7.18
CA THR A 212 -26.91 -2.68 -7.68
C THR A 212 -28.16 -3.52 -7.89
N GLY A 213 -29.27 -3.17 -7.26
CA GLY A 213 -30.46 -4.02 -7.19
C GLY A 213 -30.31 -5.23 -6.24
N TRP A 214 -29.23 -5.30 -5.45
CA TRP A 214 -29.02 -6.34 -4.47
C TRP A 214 -30.00 -6.22 -3.29
N LYS A 215 -30.22 -7.33 -2.62
CA LYS A 215 -31.15 -7.40 -1.49
C LYS A 215 -30.47 -7.13 -0.17
N ASN A 216 -31.25 -6.78 0.85
CA ASN A 216 -30.69 -6.47 2.17
C ASN A 216 -30.07 -7.71 2.85
N GLU A 217 -30.62 -8.88 2.58
CA GLU A 217 -30.12 -10.17 3.07
C GLU A 217 -28.92 -10.73 2.31
N ASP A 218 -28.53 -10.15 1.16
CA ASP A 218 -27.36 -10.60 0.42
C ASP A 218 -26.07 -10.43 1.25
N LEU A 219 -25.15 -11.35 1.09
CA LEU A 219 -23.83 -11.31 1.72
C LEU A 219 -22.84 -10.60 0.78
N ILE A 220 -22.44 -9.40 1.17
CA ILE A 220 -21.58 -8.57 0.33
C ILE A 220 -20.12 -8.69 0.77
N PHE A 221 -19.30 -9.27 -0.10
CA PHE A 221 -17.86 -9.22 -0.02
C PHE A 221 -17.35 -7.95 -0.73
N VAL A 222 -16.52 -7.15 -0.07
CA VAL A 222 -15.93 -5.96 -0.66
C VAL A 222 -14.42 -6.14 -0.88
N PHE A 223 -13.98 -5.83 -2.10
CA PHE A 223 -12.58 -5.65 -2.46
C PHE A 223 -12.32 -4.18 -2.78
N THR A 224 -11.20 -3.61 -2.32
CA THR A 224 -10.85 -2.21 -2.61
C THR A 224 -9.58 -2.08 -3.42
N GLY A 225 -9.61 -1.20 -4.41
CA GLY A 225 -8.51 -0.89 -5.31
C GLY A 225 -8.58 -1.60 -6.66
N THR A 226 -7.48 -1.65 -7.38
CA THR A 226 -7.41 -2.32 -8.69
C THR A 226 -7.26 -3.82 -8.51
N LEU A 227 -8.27 -4.57 -8.90
CA LEU A 227 -8.27 -6.02 -8.84
C LEU A 227 -7.43 -6.59 -10.00
N ARG A 228 -6.22 -7.04 -9.67
CA ARG A 228 -5.23 -7.58 -10.62
C ARG A 228 -4.97 -9.05 -10.37
N GLU A 229 -4.26 -9.70 -11.31
CA GLU A 229 -3.84 -11.10 -11.17
C GLU A 229 -3.18 -11.36 -9.81
N LYS A 230 -2.16 -10.60 -9.43
CA LYS A 230 -1.48 -10.73 -8.14
C LYS A 230 -2.39 -10.52 -6.92
N LYS A 231 -3.55 -9.88 -7.10
CA LYS A 231 -4.57 -9.66 -6.06
C LYS A 231 -5.60 -10.79 -5.99
N GLY A 232 -5.39 -11.85 -6.77
CA GLY A 232 -6.20 -13.06 -6.72
C GLY A 232 -7.52 -12.97 -7.46
N VAL A 233 -7.62 -12.16 -8.54
CA VAL A 233 -8.86 -12.06 -9.31
C VAL A 233 -9.33 -13.42 -9.85
N VAL A 234 -8.38 -14.24 -10.34
CA VAL A 234 -8.71 -15.54 -10.93
C VAL A 234 -9.30 -16.52 -9.91
N PRO A 235 -8.64 -16.82 -8.77
CA PRO A 235 -9.24 -17.67 -7.76
C PRO A 235 -10.53 -17.09 -7.17
N LEU A 236 -10.68 -15.75 -7.10
CA LEU A 236 -11.87 -15.10 -6.58
C LEU A 236 -13.10 -15.36 -7.47
N VAL A 237 -13.00 -15.14 -8.78
CA VAL A 237 -14.13 -15.38 -9.70
C VAL A 237 -14.47 -16.86 -9.81
N LYS A 238 -13.46 -17.75 -9.80
CA LYS A 238 -13.67 -19.20 -9.76
C LYS A 238 -14.38 -19.64 -8.48
N ALA A 239 -14.05 -19.04 -7.34
CA ALA A 239 -14.71 -19.36 -6.07
C ALA A 239 -16.20 -18.94 -6.08
N LEU A 240 -16.53 -17.79 -6.67
CA LEU A 240 -17.92 -17.36 -6.86
C LEU A 240 -18.70 -18.33 -7.75
N GLU A 241 -18.07 -18.83 -8.83
CA GLU A 241 -18.69 -19.85 -9.71
C GLU A 241 -18.88 -21.18 -8.98
N ILE A 242 -17.88 -21.67 -8.25
CA ILE A 242 -17.97 -22.93 -7.49
C ILE A 242 -19.06 -22.86 -6.43
N CYS A 243 -19.12 -21.75 -5.69
CA CYS A 243 -20.10 -21.56 -4.63
C CYS A 243 -21.54 -21.48 -5.21
N ASN A 244 -21.69 -20.93 -6.40
CA ASN A 244 -22.95 -20.81 -7.16
C ASN A 244 -24.15 -20.39 -6.27
N ASN A 245 -23.91 -19.49 -5.32
CA ASN A 245 -24.92 -19.00 -4.38
C ASN A 245 -25.31 -17.57 -4.74
N GLY A 246 -26.50 -17.38 -5.28
CA GLY A 246 -27.00 -16.10 -5.76
C GLY A 246 -27.13 -15.01 -4.70
N SER A 247 -27.12 -15.36 -3.41
CA SER A 247 -27.12 -14.39 -2.31
C SER A 247 -25.72 -13.86 -1.94
N ILE A 248 -24.66 -14.39 -2.52
CA ILE A 248 -23.28 -13.92 -2.34
C ILE A 248 -22.95 -12.92 -3.44
N LYS A 249 -22.48 -11.74 -3.05
CA LYS A 249 -22.18 -10.62 -3.94
C LYS A 249 -20.76 -10.14 -3.75
N LEU A 250 -20.13 -9.72 -4.85
CA LEU A 250 -18.80 -9.10 -4.84
C LEU A 250 -18.90 -7.64 -5.27
N LEU A 251 -18.62 -6.75 -4.33
CA LEU A 251 -18.47 -5.32 -4.57
C LEU A 251 -16.98 -4.99 -4.77
N VAL A 252 -16.60 -4.52 -5.95
CA VAL A 252 -15.26 -4.00 -6.23
C VAL A 252 -15.30 -2.48 -6.14
N VAL A 253 -14.76 -1.93 -5.08
CA VAL A 253 -14.59 -0.48 -4.90
C VAL A 253 -13.31 -0.07 -5.60
N GLY A 254 -13.41 0.18 -6.90
CA GLY A 254 -12.28 0.43 -7.77
C GLY A 254 -12.62 0.25 -9.25
N PRO A 255 -11.63 0.48 -10.14
CA PRO A 255 -11.84 0.34 -11.57
C PRO A 255 -12.13 -1.10 -11.99
N GLU A 256 -12.68 -1.24 -13.19
CA GLU A 256 -12.80 -2.53 -13.87
C GLU A 256 -11.46 -3.25 -13.97
N ILE A 257 -11.52 -4.58 -14.10
CA ILE A 257 -10.31 -5.38 -14.35
C ILE A 257 -9.65 -4.98 -15.68
N GLY A 258 -8.33 -5.04 -15.72
CA GLY A 258 -7.58 -4.77 -16.94
C GLY A 258 -7.73 -5.87 -18.02
N SER A 259 -7.27 -5.57 -19.22
CA SER A 259 -7.35 -6.51 -20.34
C SER A 259 -6.60 -7.84 -20.09
N VAL A 260 -5.55 -7.82 -19.30
CA VAL A 260 -4.79 -9.02 -18.91
C VAL A 260 -5.64 -9.89 -17.99
N GLU A 261 -6.21 -9.32 -16.95
CA GLU A 261 -7.07 -9.99 -15.99
C GLU A 261 -8.34 -10.53 -16.66
N ALA A 262 -8.92 -9.75 -17.58
CA ALA A 262 -10.08 -10.19 -18.37
C ALA A 262 -9.76 -11.43 -19.19
N LYS A 263 -8.58 -11.51 -19.82
CA LYS A 263 -8.14 -12.71 -20.56
C LYS A 263 -7.92 -13.90 -19.62
N LEU A 264 -7.36 -13.69 -18.43
CA LEU A 264 -7.13 -14.75 -17.43
C LEU A 264 -8.44 -15.30 -16.85
N CYS A 265 -9.43 -14.45 -16.67
CA CYS A 265 -10.77 -14.86 -16.19
C CYS A 265 -11.66 -15.45 -17.30
N GLY A 266 -11.28 -15.29 -18.57
CA GLY A 266 -12.07 -15.73 -19.72
C GLY A 266 -13.45 -15.05 -19.75
N THR A 267 -14.49 -15.82 -20.02
CA THR A 267 -15.90 -15.32 -20.04
C THR A 267 -16.51 -15.17 -18.65
N LEU A 268 -15.87 -15.73 -17.61
CA LEU A 268 -16.46 -15.87 -16.28
C LEU A 268 -16.70 -14.51 -15.59
N TRP A 269 -15.79 -13.56 -15.72
CA TRP A 269 -15.99 -12.22 -15.18
C TRP A 269 -17.25 -11.55 -15.74
N ASN A 270 -17.41 -11.58 -17.07
CA ASN A 270 -18.57 -10.97 -17.72
C ASN A 270 -19.87 -11.71 -17.41
N LYS A 271 -19.84 -13.05 -17.30
CA LYS A 271 -20.96 -13.86 -16.86
C LYS A 271 -21.43 -13.45 -15.47
N LEU A 272 -20.52 -13.41 -14.48
CA LEU A 272 -20.86 -13.04 -13.10
C LEU A 272 -21.37 -11.60 -12.98
N LYS A 273 -20.91 -10.69 -13.85
CA LYS A 273 -21.48 -9.33 -13.94
C LYS A 273 -22.88 -9.34 -14.53
N ALA A 274 -23.12 -10.08 -15.61
CA ALA A 274 -24.43 -10.21 -16.22
C ALA A 274 -25.44 -10.85 -15.27
N ASP A 275 -25.00 -11.82 -14.46
CA ASP A 275 -25.80 -12.48 -13.42
C ASP A 275 -25.99 -11.62 -12.16
N ASN A 276 -25.53 -10.38 -12.20
CA ASN A 276 -25.58 -9.41 -11.07
C ASN A 276 -24.94 -9.94 -9.77
N VAL A 277 -23.87 -10.73 -9.89
CA VAL A 277 -23.05 -11.22 -8.76
C VAL A 277 -21.91 -10.25 -8.45
N ILE A 278 -21.34 -9.60 -9.48
CA ILE A 278 -20.23 -8.64 -9.34
C ILE A 278 -20.70 -7.24 -9.74
N TYR A 279 -20.38 -6.27 -8.91
CA TYR A 279 -20.52 -4.85 -9.22
C TYR A 279 -19.20 -4.12 -9.01
N THR A 280 -18.84 -3.20 -9.92
CA THR A 280 -17.65 -2.36 -9.85
C THR A 280 -18.06 -0.90 -9.80
N THR A 281 -17.57 -0.16 -8.82
CA THR A 281 -17.92 1.27 -8.66
C THR A 281 -17.25 2.18 -9.68
N GLY A 282 -16.18 1.70 -10.35
CA GLY A 282 -15.25 2.58 -11.02
C GLY A 282 -14.33 3.31 -10.04
N HIS A 283 -13.62 4.29 -10.57
CA HIS A 283 -12.71 5.11 -9.78
C HIS A 283 -13.49 6.07 -8.87
N LEU A 284 -13.20 6.04 -7.57
CA LEU A 284 -13.86 6.90 -6.58
C LEU A 284 -12.85 7.80 -5.88
N PRO A 285 -13.25 9.01 -5.50
CA PRO A 285 -12.47 9.84 -4.58
C PRO A 285 -12.24 9.13 -3.25
N ARG A 286 -11.09 9.34 -2.61
CA ARG A 286 -10.69 8.65 -1.39
C ARG A 286 -11.72 8.71 -0.25
N ASN A 287 -12.36 9.84 -0.08
CA ASN A 287 -13.40 10.05 0.96
C ASN A 287 -14.67 9.21 0.72
N GLU A 288 -14.93 8.78 -0.53
CA GLU A 288 -16.09 7.94 -0.86
C GLU A 288 -15.85 6.44 -0.65
N VAL A 289 -14.60 6.00 -0.68
CA VAL A 289 -14.26 4.56 -0.59
C VAL A 289 -14.85 3.92 0.66
N ASN A 290 -14.68 4.54 1.83
CA ASN A 290 -15.19 4.00 3.09
C ASN A 290 -16.72 3.94 3.15
N ASN A 291 -17.39 4.88 2.46
CA ASN A 291 -18.85 4.91 2.38
C ASN A 291 -19.41 3.69 1.64
N TRP A 292 -18.68 3.18 0.65
CA TRP A 292 -19.03 1.93 -0.02
C TRP A 292 -18.65 0.70 0.78
N MET A 293 -17.52 0.74 1.48
CA MET A 293 -17.05 -0.40 2.27
C MET A 293 -17.95 -0.70 3.46
N ILE A 294 -18.36 0.33 4.22
CA ILE A 294 -19.09 0.13 5.49
C ILE A 294 -20.45 -0.54 5.30
N GLY A 295 -21.07 -0.41 4.13
CA GLY A 295 -22.31 -1.11 3.77
C GLY A 295 -22.14 -2.60 3.43
N SER A 296 -20.90 -3.11 3.41
CA SER A 296 -20.58 -4.51 3.13
C SER A 296 -20.46 -5.31 4.44
N ASP A 297 -20.28 -6.63 4.30
CA ASP A 297 -20.20 -7.56 5.44
C ASP A 297 -18.78 -8.09 5.64
N VAL A 298 -18.07 -8.35 4.54
CA VAL A 298 -16.78 -9.02 4.50
C VAL A 298 -15.81 -8.22 3.66
N VAL A 299 -14.60 -7.94 4.18
CA VAL A 299 -13.49 -7.46 3.36
C VAL A 299 -12.69 -8.65 2.85
N ILE A 300 -12.55 -8.75 1.52
CA ILE A 300 -11.89 -9.87 0.87
C ILE A 300 -10.56 -9.47 0.23
N MET A 301 -9.48 -10.20 0.54
CA MET A 301 -8.15 -9.93 0.00
C MET A 301 -7.41 -11.24 -0.30
N PRO A 302 -7.74 -11.94 -1.40
CA PRO A 302 -7.19 -13.26 -1.75
C PRO A 302 -5.87 -13.12 -2.52
N SER A 303 -5.03 -12.15 -2.15
CA SER A 303 -3.80 -11.80 -2.86
C SER A 303 -2.83 -12.98 -2.95
N LEU A 304 -2.17 -13.12 -4.11
CA LEU A 304 -1.08 -14.08 -4.32
C LEU A 304 0.26 -13.52 -3.82
N ASP A 305 0.40 -12.20 -3.90
CA ASP A 305 1.56 -11.45 -3.44
C ASP A 305 1.15 -10.02 -3.10
N ASP A 306 1.46 -9.56 -1.91
CA ASP A 306 1.19 -8.19 -1.48
C ASP A 306 2.20 -7.71 -0.42
N GLY A 307 2.33 -6.38 -0.33
CA GLY A 307 2.94 -5.77 0.84
C GLY A 307 1.93 -5.73 1.99
N MET A 308 1.46 -4.53 2.30
CA MET A 308 0.36 -4.34 3.25
C MET A 308 -0.82 -3.73 2.50
N ALA A 309 -1.91 -4.46 2.40
CA ALA A 309 -3.15 -3.99 1.76
C ALA A 309 -3.85 -3.00 2.69
N ASN A 310 -3.72 -1.68 2.42
CA ASN A 310 -4.43 -0.66 3.20
C ASN A 310 -5.95 -0.91 3.23
N GLY A 311 -6.53 -1.37 2.11
CA GLY A 311 -7.95 -1.69 2.06
C GLY A 311 -8.39 -2.82 3.00
N LEU A 312 -7.48 -3.78 3.31
CA LEU A 312 -7.74 -4.77 4.35
C LEU A 312 -7.83 -4.10 5.73
N LEU A 313 -6.82 -3.29 6.09
CA LEU A 313 -6.79 -2.59 7.38
C LEU A 313 -7.98 -1.64 7.53
N GLU A 314 -8.37 -0.96 6.45
CA GLU A 314 -9.54 -0.08 6.42
C GLU A 314 -10.85 -0.85 6.64
N GLY A 315 -11.02 -2.00 5.96
CA GLY A 315 -12.17 -2.87 6.18
C GLY A 315 -12.25 -3.40 7.60
N MET A 316 -11.12 -3.82 8.16
CA MET A 316 -11.02 -4.24 9.58
C MET A 316 -11.37 -3.08 10.53
N ALA A 317 -10.89 -1.87 10.26
CA ALA A 317 -11.20 -0.69 11.07
C ALA A 317 -12.70 -0.34 11.05
N LEU A 318 -13.39 -0.63 9.94
CA LEU A 318 -14.84 -0.50 9.79
C LEU A 318 -15.63 -1.66 10.44
N GLY A 319 -14.95 -2.68 10.98
CA GLY A 319 -15.58 -3.86 11.59
C GLY A 319 -16.07 -4.91 10.59
N LEU A 320 -15.58 -4.89 9.35
CA LEU A 320 -15.88 -5.94 8.39
C LEU A 320 -15.10 -7.22 8.73
N CYS A 321 -15.71 -8.37 8.48
CA CYS A 321 -15.06 -9.67 8.62
C CYS A 321 -13.96 -9.85 7.57
N PRO A 322 -12.68 -10.04 7.92
CA PRO A 322 -11.64 -10.28 6.92
C PRO A 322 -11.65 -11.73 6.41
N VAL A 323 -11.59 -11.88 5.08
CA VAL A 323 -11.27 -13.14 4.40
C VAL A 323 -10.05 -12.88 3.53
N VAL A 324 -8.93 -13.53 3.85
CA VAL A 324 -7.63 -13.23 3.24
C VAL A 324 -6.90 -14.51 2.83
N SER A 325 -5.90 -14.36 1.96
CA SER A 325 -4.93 -15.43 1.71
C SER A 325 -3.86 -15.48 2.82
N ASP A 326 -3.09 -16.55 2.86
CA ASP A 326 -1.97 -16.78 3.78
C ASP A 326 -0.80 -15.77 3.64
N VAL A 327 -0.89 -14.83 2.71
CA VAL A 327 -0.01 -13.65 2.63
C VAL A 327 -0.16 -12.72 3.85
N PHE A 328 -1.32 -12.73 4.52
CA PHE A 328 -1.67 -11.78 5.59
C PHE A 328 -1.71 -12.41 7.00
N THR A 329 -0.96 -13.49 7.22
CA THR A 329 -0.87 -14.18 8.52
C THR A 329 -0.30 -13.32 9.66
N ASP A 330 0.34 -12.19 9.32
CA ASP A 330 0.85 -11.24 10.32
C ASP A 330 -0.24 -10.33 10.90
N VAL A 331 -1.34 -10.16 10.16
CA VAL A 331 -2.46 -9.28 10.53
C VAL A 331 -3.67 -10.10 10.98
N ILE A 332 -3.91 -11.23 10.30
CA ILE A 332 -5.05 -12.09 10.56
C ILE A 332 -4.63 -13.34 11.33
N GLN A 333 -5.35 -13.61 12.41
CA GLN A 333 -5.29 -14.85 13.18
C GLN A 333 -6.55 -15.66 12.87
N GLN A 334 -6.33 -16.86 12.32
CA GLN A 334 -7.40 -17.78 11.90
C GLN A 334 -8.47 -17.96 12.99
N ASP A 335 -9.74 -17.82 12.62
CA ASP A 335 -10.93 -17.97 13.46
C ASP A 335 -10.99 -17.03 14.70
N LYS A 336 -10.03 -16.08 14.83
CA LYS A 336 -10.03 -15.08 15.91
C LYS A 336 -10.48 -13.71 15.41
N ASN A 337 -9.81 -13.15 14.41
CA ASN A 337 -10.11 -11.84 13.84
C ASN A 337 -10.27 -11.88 12.32
N GLY A 338 -10.46 -13.06 11.72
CA GLY A 338 -10.68 -13.27 10.30
C GLY A 338 -10.48 -14.71 9.89
N LEU A 339 -10.63 -14.96 8.59
CA LEU A 339 -10.46 -16.29 7.97
C LEU A 339 -9.32 -16.24 6.94
N ILE A 340 -8.46 -17.26 7.00
CA ILE A 340 -7.30 -17.40 6.10
C ILE A 340 -7.55 -18.58 5.17
N VAL A 341 -7.33 -18.38 3.88
CA VAL A 341 -7.36 -19.43 2.86
C VAL A 341 -6.00 -19.57 2.20
N PRO A 342 -5.61 -20.77 1.74
CA PRO A 342 -4.38 -20.92 0.99
C PRO A 342 -4.39 -20.06 -0.28
N CYS A 343 -3.25 -19.45 -0.63
CA CYS A 343 -3.10 -18.70 -1.88
C CYS A 343 -3.54 -19.53 -3.10
N ASN A 344 -4.17 -18.86 -4.05
CA ASN A 344 -4.60 -19.45 -5.34
C ASN A 344 -5.53 -20.66 -5.21
N ASN A 345 -6.26 -20.78 -4.11
CA ASN A 345 -7.18 -21.91 -3.87
C ASN A 345 -8.63 -21.46 -3.94
N ALA A 346 -9.24 -21.55 -5.13
CA ALA A 346 -10.63 -21.17 -5.36
C ALA A 346 -11.62 -22.05 -4.58
N LYS A 347 -11.31 -23.35 -4.39
CA LYS A 347 -12.18 -24.28 -3.66
C LYS A 347 -12.27 -23.91 -2.18
N SER A 348 -11.13 -23.71 -1.51
CA SER A 348 -11.11 -23.28 -0.10
C SER A 348 -11.79 -21.91 0.08
N LEU A 349 -11.65 -21.02 -0.90
CA LEU A 349 -12.33 -19.74 -0.87
C LEU A 349 -13.86 -19.89 -0.99
N ALA A 350 -14.33 -20.79 -1.86
CA ALA A 350 -15.75 -21.12 -2.02
C ALA A 350 -16.33 -21.75 -0.74
N GLU A 351 -15.58 -22.63 -0.07
CA GLU A 351 -15.95 -23.22 1.23
C GLU A 351 -16.14 -22.15 2.31
N VAL A 352 -15.27 -21.12 2.32
CA VAL A 352 -15.42 -19.97 3.23
C VAL A 352 -16.65 -19.14 2.88
N PHE A 353 -16.95 -18.92 1.60
CA PHE A 353 -18.17 -18.23 1.17
C PHE A 353 -19.43 -18.95 1.66
N ASP A 354 -19.48 -20.26 1.48
CA ASP A 354 -20.60 -21.09 1.95
C ASP A 354 -20.69 -21.06 3.49
N LYS A 355 -19.57 -21.21 4.21
CA LYS A 355 -19.52 -21.11 5.68
C LYS A 355 -20.10 -19.79 6.18
N LEU A 356 -19.71 -18.65 5.60
CA LEU A 356 -20.17 -17.33 6.01
C LEU A 356 -21.61 -17.03 5.62
N SER A 357 -22.08 -17.57 4.47
CA SER A 357 -23.48 -17.40 4.06
C SER A 357 -24.48 -18.07 5.03
N LYS A 358 -24.03 -19.12 5.73
CA LYS A 358 -24.82 -19.87 6.72
C LYS A 358 -24.64 -19.39 8.15
N ASN A 359 -23.67 -18.50 8.43
CA ASN A 359 -23.34 -18.09 9.79
C ASN A 359 -23.05 -16.58 9.89
N ARG A 360 -24.10 -15.78 10.00
CA ARG A 360 -24.00 -14.31 10.12
C ARG A 360 -23.38 -13.84 11.44
N ASP A 361 -23.58 -14.61 12.52
CA ASP A 361 -23.03 -14.28 13.84
C ASP A 361 -21.50 -14.38 13.83
N LEU A 362 -20.97 -15.35 13.09
CA LEU A 362 -19.52 -15.47 12.89
C LEU A 362 -18.93 -14.23 12.20
N ILE A 363 -19.62 -13.69 11.19
CA ILE A 363 -19.19 -12.47 10.49
C ILE A 363 -19.08 -11.30 11.48
N THR A 364 -20.13 -11.10 12.31
CA THR A 364 -20.17 -10.04 13.31
C THR A 364 -19.06 -10.20 14.35
N THR A 365 -18.85 -11.43 14.82
CA THR A 365 -17.82 -11.75 15.83
C THR A 365 -16.43 -11.46 15.30
N LEU A 366 -16.09 -11.99 14.12
CA LEU A 366 -14.78 -11.80 13.49
C LEU A 366 -14.52 -10.34 13.12
N GLY A 367 -15.53 -9.64 12.62
CA GLY A 367 -15.44 -8.21 12.29
C GLY A 367 -15.17 -7.34 13.52
N ASN A 368 -15.86 -7.57 14.62
CA ASN A 368 -15.64 -6.86 15.87
C ASN A 368 -14.22 -7.12 16.42
N ASN A 369 -13.74 -8.36 16.34
CA ASN A 369 -12.40 -8.70 16.77
C ASN A 369 -11.34 -8.10 15.85
N ALA A 370 -11.60 -8.04 14.53
CA ALA A 370 -10.74 -7.37 13.56
C ALA A 370 -10.60 -5.88 13.90
N LYS A 371 -11.70 -5.19 14.18
CA LYS A 371 -11.69 -3.77 14.60
C LYS A 371 -10.86 -3.55 15.86
N LYS A 372 -11.06 -4.38 16.91
CA LYS A 372 -10.23 -4.31 18.13
C LYS A 372 -8.74 -4.53 17.84
N SER A 373 -8.40 -5.46 16.94
CA SER A 373 -7.01 -5.70 16.53
C SER A 373 -6.37 -4.46 15.89
N ILE A 374 -7.11 -3.73 15.05
CA ILE A 374 -6.68 -2.47 14.47
C ILE A 374 -6.43 -1.41 15.54
N GLU A 375 -7.37 -1.24 16.47
CA GLU A 375 -7.27 -0.26 17.55
C GLU A 375 -6.06 -0.49 18.46
N ILE A 376 -5.63 -1.74 18.61
CA ILE A 376 -4.48 -2.10 19.45
C ILE A 376 -3.16 -2.01 18.68
N ASN A 377 -3.10 -2.47 17.43
CA ASN A 377 -1.84 -2.76 16.76
C ASN A 377 -1.53 -1.87 15.54
N HIS A 378 -2.55 -1.23 14.96
CA HIS A 378 -2.43 -0.57 13.65
C HIS A 378 -2.91 0.89 13.64
N LYS A 379 -2.81 1.59 14.78
CA LYS A 379 -3.00 3.04 14.81
C LYS A 379 -1.83 3.75 14.13
N PRO A 380 -2.06 4.88 13.44
CA PRO A 380 -0.98 5.65 12.82
C PRO A 380 0.10 6.09 13.81
N GLU A 381 -0.31 6.43 15.03
CA GLU A 381 0.59 6.82 16.13
C GLU A 381 1.55 5.69 16.50
N ILE A 382 1.08 4.45 16.53
CA ILE A 382 1.89 3.25 16.85
C ILE A 382 2.93 3.02 15.74
N GLU A 383 2.53 3.15 14.47
CA GLU A 383 3.45 3.07 13.33
C GLU A 383 4.56 4.12 13.45
N ALA A 384 4.20 5.39 13.69
CA ALA A 384 5.14 6.48 13.81
C ALA A 384 6.06 6.33 15.03
N GLN A 385 5.54 5.90 16.19
CA GLN A 385 6.34 5.64 17.40
C GLN A 385 7.41 4.56 17.15
N LYS A 386 7.09 3.50 16.41
CA LYS A 386 8.08 2.47 16.04
C LYS A 386 9.19 3.05 15.15
N TYR A 387 8.85 3.93 14.19
CA TYR A 387 9.86 4.65 13.41
C TYR A 387 10.73 5.55 14.28
N ILE A 388 10.14 6.31 15.19
CA ILE A 388 10.88 7.20 16.12
C ILE A 388 11.85 6.40 16.97
N GLN A 389 11.42 5.27 17.52
CA GLN A 389 12.29 4.41 18.33
C GLN A 389 13.44 3.85 17.49
N LEU A 390 13.18 3.40 16.27
CA LEU A 390 14.21 2.96 15.34
C LEU A 390 15.22 4.08 15.05
N PHE A 391 14.76 5.30 14.76
CA PHE A 391 15.63 6.44 14.47
C PHE A 391 16.52 6.80 15.66
N LYS A 392 15.95 6.79 16.88
CA LYS A 392 16.72 7.02 18.12
C LYS A 392 17.81 5.97 18.31
N THR A 393 17.51 4.69 18.06
CA THR A 393 18.50 3.61 18.16
C THR A 393 19.64 3.81 17.16
N ILE A 394 19.32 4.18 15.92
CA ILE A 394 20.32 4.36 14.86
C ILE A 394 21.22 5.57 15.15
N LEU A 395 20.64 6.69 15.59
CA LEU A 395 21.39 7.92 15.92
C LEU A 395 22.20 7.77 17.20
N GLY A 396 21.68 7.10 18.24
CA GLY A 396 22.39 6.84 19.50
C GLY A 396 23.56 5.87 19.36
N ASN A 397 23.51 4.93 18.42
CA ASN A 397 24.64 4.05 18.12
C ASN A 397 25.77 4.77 17.35
N GLY A 398 25.48 5.93 16.74
CA GLY A 398 26.49 6.76 16.04
C GLY A 398 27.37 7.62 16.98
N GLU A 399 26.95 7.84 18.24
CA GLU A 399 27.74 8.57 19.23
C GLU A 399 28.80 7.69 19.92
N ASN A 400 28.78 6.37 19.72
CA ASN A 400 29.72 5.41 20.34
C ASN A 400 30.65 4.72 19.31
N SER A 401 30.71 5.17 18.10
CA SER A 401 31.61 4.70 17.04
C SER A 401 32.42 5.87 16.48
#